data_ff04d9e67fbf6df7269c22703916005c
#
_entry.id   ff04d9e67fbf6df7269c22703916005c
#
_cell.length_a   1.000
_cell.length_b   1.000
_cell.length_c   1.000
_cell.angle_alpha   90.00
_cell.angle_beta   90.00
_cell.angle_gamma   90.00
#
_symmetry.space_group_name_H-M   'P 1'
#
loop_
_entity.id
_entity.type
_entity.pdbx_description
1 polymer ?
#
loop_
_entity_poly.entity_id
_entity_poly.type
_entity_poly.pdbx_seq_one_letter_code
_entity_poly.pdbx_strand_id
1 'polypeptide(L)'
;MTALPDIPRLYTALAEWLAVVLYAQSRPPRFARKITLAASGMLAVMLGVFLEATGEVPIAWWVPCMGIAVGMQYLYLWITREENWLEAAYDCARSFILAEFAASVEWQLHCTIFLQHGGGEPMALFLLLLVYSGLFGVMYGLERKRPHPTGHLDVSNTAALVAVVMAATAFAVSNLNFLNGEVTMSVFYIRTLVDFCGVLILTVEHEQLREEALHKELTAMDSVLHRQYEQYKRSKEGIKLINRRYHELKVQIADIRAERDRAKQDAALARMESGILQYEAENKTGNPVLDTLLTAKSMDCQEKNIRMTSVADGRALGFLTTREICTIVGTALDNAIESCAAEPDPEKRLIRTAVYVQNGFVMFRFENYCAQPVELGADGLPAQSAHGGYDLKSLRSVAQQHDGSMTVHWENRWFTVRVLMPLPKEK
;
A
#
# COMPACT_ATOMS: atom_id res chain seq x y z
N MET A 1 47.03 -5.54 -38.08
CA MET A 1 45.57 -5.36 -38.10
C MET A 1 45.33 -3.87 -38.03
N THR A 2 44.58 -3.31 -38.98
CA THR A 2 44.23 -1.88 -38.98
C THR A 2 43.34 -1.63 -37.78
N ALA A 3 43.70 -0.64 -36.93
CA ALA A 3 42.87 -0.21 -35.82
C ALA A 3 41.49 0.23 -36.37
N LEU A 4 40.44 -0.29 -35.78
CA LEU A 4 39.06 0.05 -36.17
C LEU A 4 38.69 1.44 -35.62
N PRO A 5 37.90 2.21 -36.36
CA PRO A 5 37.44 3.49 -35.85
C PRO A 5 36.46 3.29 -34.69
N ASP A 6 36.49 4.26 -33.75
CA ASP A 6 35.54 4.30 -32.61
C ASP A 6 34.12 4.70 -33.07
N ILE A 7 33.12 4.42 -32.25
CA ILE A 7 31.72 4.78 -32.50
C ILE A 7 31.61 6.31 -32.61
N PRO A 8 30.98 6.84 -33.68
CA PRO A 8 30.75 8.28 -33.78
C PRO A 8 29.92 8.81 -32.63
N ARG A 9 30.35 9.89 -32.00
CA ARG A 9 29.72 10.47 -30.81
C ARG A 9 28.24 10.83 -31.01
N LEU A 10 27.89 11.27 -32.22
CA LEU A 10 26.48 11.55 -32.57
C LEU A 10 25.60 10.30 -32.60
N TYR A 11 26.16 9.13 -32.95
CA TYR A 11 25.41 7.86 -32.91
C TYR A 11 25.09 7.47 -31.44
N THR A 12 26.06 7.60 -30.55
CA THR A 12 25.86 7.39 -29.10
C THR A 12 24.84 8.38 -28.54
N ALA A 13 24.98 9.69 -28.87
CA ALA A 13 24.03 10.72 -28.41
C ALA A 13 22.58 10.41 -28.83
N LEU A 14 22.41 9.96 -30.09
CA LEU A 14 21.08 9.59 -30.61
C LEU A 14 20.53 8.34 -29.87
N ALA A 15 21.36 7.32 -29.62
CA ALA A 15 20.97 6.13 -28.87
C ALA A 15 20.55 6.49 -27.44
N GLU A 16 21.33 7.29 -26.75
CA GLU A 16 21.05 7.76 -25.40
C GLU A 16 19.72 8.54 -25.31
N TRP A 17 19.52 9.47 -26.22
CA TRP A 17 18.27 10.22 -26.31
C TRP A 17 17.06 9.34 -26.58
N LEU A 18 17.14 8.41 -27.54
CA LEU A 18 16.04 7.49 -27.87
C LEU A 18 15.72 6.56 -26.70
N ALA A 19 16.72 6.04 -26.01
CA ALA A 19 16.53 5.17 -24.85
C ALA A 19 15.83 5.89 -23.70
N VAL A 20 16.28 7.11 -23.37
CA VAL A 20 15.64 7.91 -22.32
C VAL A 20 14.19 8.25 -22.68
N VAL A 21 13.93 8.65 -23.92
CA VAL A 21 12.56 8.96 -24.39
C VAL A 21 11.67 7.72 -24.33
N LEU A 22 12.18 6.55 -24.67
CA LEU A 22 11.45 5.29 -24.62
C LEU A 22 10.97 5.01 -23.19
N TYR A 23 11.87 4.99 -22.20
CA TYR A 23 11.50 4.70 -20.81
C TYR A 23 10.72 5.84 -20.16
N ALA A 24 10.98 7.08 -20.53
CA ALA A 24 10.19 8.22 -20.09
C ALA A 24 8.70 8.12 -20.48
N GLN A 25 8.34 7.40 -21.55
CA GLN A 25 6.94 7.20 -21.94
C GLN A 25 6.17 6.24 -21.03
N SER A 26 6.86 5.39 -20.27
CA SER A 26 6.24 4.47 -19.32
C SER A 26 5.72 5.17 -18.07
N ARG A 27 6.07 6.44 -17.87
CA ARG A 27 5.73 7.22 -16.66
C ARG A 27 4.85 8.43 -16.99
N PRO A 28 3.95 8.82 -16.10
CA PRO A 28 3.13 10.01 -16.30
C PRO A 28 4.02 11.26 -16.34
N PRO A 29 3.74 12.20 -17.27
CA PRO A 29 4.51 13.43 -17.38
C PRO A 29 4.07 14.43 -16.30
N ARG A 30 5.04 15.09 -15.64
CA ARG A 30 4.79 16.15 -14.65
C ARG A 30 4.28 17.44 -15.29
N PHE A 31 4.64 17.68 -16.56
CA PHE A 31 4.30 18.89 -17.31
C PHE A 31 3.43 18.60 -18.53
N ALA A 32 2.82 19.65 -19.07
CA ALA A 32 2.06 19.53 -20.31
C ALA A 32 2.91 18.95 -21.46
N ARG A 33 2.30 18.15 -22.33
CA ARG A 33 2.96 17.43 -23.44
C ARG A 33 3.91 18.31 -24.28
N LYS A 34 3.54 19.57 -24.51
CA LYS A 34 4.37 20.51 -25.26
C LYS A 34 5.70 20.83 -24.56
N ILE A 35 5.66 21.02 -23.25
CA ILE A 35 6.85 21.31 -22.42
C ILE A 35 7.76 20.07 -22.36
N THR A 36 7.18 18.91 -22.14
CA THR A 36 7.93 17.64 -22.11
C THR A 36 8.60 17.35 -23.45
N LEU A 37 7.91 17.62 -24.56
CA LEU A 37 8.48 17.47 -25.89
C LEU A 37 9.62 18.46 -26.13
N ALA A 38 9.46 19.72 -25.74
CA ALA A 38 10.51 20.73 -25.85
C ALA A 38 11.74 20.39 -25.00
N ALA A 39 11.52 19.91 -23.77
CA ALA A 39 12.59 19.44 -22.88
C ALA A 39 13.34 18.23 -23.48
N SER A 40 12.63 17.29 -24.11
CA SER A 40 13.24 16.15 -24.82
C SER A 40 14.10 16.60 -25.97
N GLY A 41 13.61 17.56 -26.81
CA GLY A 41 14.41 18.14 -27.88
C GLY A 41 15.65 18.88 -27.36
N MET A 42 15.52 19.61 -26.26
CA MET A 42 16.66 20.27 -25.62
C MET A 42 17.69 19.26 -25.11
N LEU A 43 17.26 18.16 -24.50
CA LEU A 43 18.16 17.07 -24.09
C LEU A 43 18.92 16.49 -25.29
N ALA A 44 18.25 16.24 -26.43
CA ALA A 44 18.90 15.72 -27.63
C ALA A 44 20.02 16.65 -28.13
N VAL A 45 19.76 17.95 -28.17
CA VAL A 45 20.75 18.95 -28.56
C VAL A 45 21.89 19.02 -27.57
N MET A 46 21.59 19.03 -26.25
CA MET A 46 22.61 19.08 -25.18
C MET A 46 23.53 17.86 -25.24
N LEU A 47 22.96 16.65 -25.36
CA LEU A 47 23.75 15.41 -25.47
C LEU A 47 24.59 15.40 -26.73
N GLY A 48 24.02 15.76 -27.89
CA GLY A 48 24.74 15.81 -29.13
C GLY A 48 25.94 16.79 -29.11
N VAL A 49 25.70 18.02 -28.67
CA VAL A 49 26.78 19.04 -28.57
C VAL A 49 27.81 18.63 -27.51
N PHE A 50 27.40 18.11 -26.36
CA PHE A 50 28.30 17.74 -25.30
C PHE A 50 29.20 16.56 -25.68
N LEU A 51 28.63 15.48 -26.22
CA LEU A 51 29.40 14.30 -26.62
C LEU A 51 30.34 14.59 -27.78
N GLU A 52 29.93 15.41 -28.75
CA GLU A 52 30.79 15.83 -29.85
C GLU A 52 31.96 16.69 -29.36
N ALA A 53 31.68 17.68 -28.48
CA ALA A 53 32.70 18.55 -27.91
C ALA A 53 33.71 17.79 -27.01
N THR A 54 33.31 16.64 -26.44
CA THR A 54 34.16 15.80 -25.59
C THR A 54 34.78 14.60 -26.31
N GLY A 55 34.56 14.50 -27.65
CA GLY A 55 35.06 13.38 -28.46
C GLY A 55 36.59 13.22 -28.48
N GLU A 56 37.33 14.33 -28.46
CA GLU A 56 38.80 14.35 -28.52
C GLU A 56 39.47 14.45 -27.17
N VAL A 57 38.70 14.33 -26.05
CA VAL A 57 39.26 14.47 -24.70
C VAL A 57 40.07 13.22 -24.34
N PRO A 58 41.25 13.37 -23.62
CA PRO A 58 42.03 12.23 -23.16
C PRO A 58 41.21 11.23 -22.35
N ILE A 59 41.52 9.93 -22.47
CA ILE A 59 40.83 8.81 -21.83
C ILE A 59 40.56 9.04 -20.32
N ALA A 60 41.48 9.70 -19.61
CA ALA A 60 41.34 10.01 -18.18
C ALA A 60 40.09 10.89 -17.88
N TRP A 61 39.68 11.74 -18.83
CA TRP A 61 38.52 12.62 -18.70
C TRP A 61 37.26 12.06 -19.33
N TRP A 62 37.37 10.98 -20.11
CA TRP A 62 36.25 10.39 -20.81
C TRP A 62 35.21 9.83 -19.83
N VAL A 63 35.62 9.10 -18.78
CA VAL A 63 34.70 8.56 -17.77
C VAL A 63 33.93 9.68 -17.04
N PRO A 64 34.56 10.75 -16.53
CA PRO A 64 33.84 11.90 -16.00
C PRO A 64 32.83 12.54 -17.00
N CYS A 65 33.21 12.66 -18.26
CA CYS A 65 32.30 13.20 -19.29
C CYS A 65 31.06 12.33 -19.51
N MET A 66 31.23 11.01 -19.55
CA MET A 66 30.09 10.08 -19.62
C MET A 66 29.22 10.19 -18.35
N GLY A 67 29.81 10.36 -17.17
CA GLY A 67 29.06 10.61 -15.94
C GLY A 67 28.20 11.89 -16.02
N ILE A 68 28.70 12.94 -16.68
CA ILE A 68 27.91 14.17 -16.90
C ILE A 68 26.76 13.89 -17.89
N ALA A 69 26.97 13.16 -18.99
CA ALA A 69 25.93 12.78 -19.94
C ALA A 69 24.82 11.96 -19.26
N VAL A 70 25.17 10.96 -18.46
CA VAL A 70 24.22 10.19 -17.66
C VAL A 70 23.49 11.09 -16.63
N GLY A 71 24.19 12.04 -16.04
CA GLY A 71 23.59 13.04 -15.13
C GLY A 71 22.54 13.92 -15.82
N MET A 72 22.75 14.31 -17.08
CA MET A 72 21.74 15.05 -17.87
C MET A 72 20.49 14.19 -18.12
N GLN A 73 20.67 12.90 -18.44
CA GLN A 73 19.58 11.96 -18.65
C GLN A 73 18.78 11.76 -17.37
N TYR A 74 19.48 11.56 -16.24
CA TYR A 74 18.86 11.43 -14.92
C TYR A 74 18.04 12.66 -14.54
N LEU A 75 18.60 13.86 -14.70
CA LEU A 75 17.90 15.11 -14.42
C LEU A 75 16.67 15.30 -15.31
N TYR A 76 16.76 14.92 -16.58
CA TYR A 76 15.61 14.97 -17.48
C TYR A 76 14.47 14.08 -16.98
N LEU A 77 14.72 12.82 -16.61
CA LEU A 77 13.71 11.90 -16.08
C LEU A 77 13.12 12.45 -14.77
N TRP A 78 13.95 12.81 -13.81
CA TRP A 78 13.52 13.29 -12.50
C TRP A 78 12.69 14.60 -12.57
N ILE A 79 13.04 15.51 -13.44
CA ILE A 79 12.34 16.80 -13.58
C ILE A 79 11.03 16.64 -14.38
N THR A 80 11.05 15.87 -15.47
CA THR A 80 9.93 15.84 -16.43
C THR A 80 8.88 14.77 -16.12
N ARG A 81 9.19 13.79 -15.27
CA ARG A 81 8.31 12.68 -14.91
C ARG A 81 7.87 12.72 -13.45
N GLU A 82 6.74 12.13 -13.14
CA GLU A 82 6.27 11.94 -11.77
C GLU A 82 6.98 10.73 -11.14
N GLU A 83 8.28 10.88 -10.92
CA GLU A 83 9.16 9.86 -10.36
C GLU A 83 9.85 10.40 -9.10
N ASN A 84 10.16 9.48 -8.18
CA ASN A 84 11.07 9.79 -7.11
C ASN A 84 12.55 9.66 -7.59
N TRP A 85 13.50 10.09 -6.79
CA TRP A 85 14.93 10.09 -7.17
C TRP A 85 15.50 8.69 -7.43
N LEU A 86 14.94 7.62 -6.78
CA LEU A 86 15.34 6.22 -6.97
C LEU A 86 14.79 5.66 -8.27
N GLU A 87 13.52 5.93 -8.57
CA GLU A 87 12.87 5.53 -9.82
C GLU A 87 13.59 6.16 -11.02
N ALA A 88 13.89 7.45 -10.94
CA ALA A 88 14.64 8.15 -11.98
C ALA A 88 16.06 7.57 -12.18
N ALA A 89 16.74 7.17 -11.09
CA ALA A 89 18.06 6.52 -11.17
C ALA A 89 17.98 5.14 -11.81
N TYR A 90 16.93 4.39 -11.47
CA TYR A 90 16.66 3.07 -12.02
C TYR A 90 16.37 3.11 -13.52
N ASP A 91 15.45 3.99 -13.95
CA ASP A 91 15.08 4.15 -15.36
C ASP A 91 16.23 4.80 -16.18
N CYS A 92 17.06 5.64 -15.55
CA CYS A 92 18.29 6.15 -16.14
C CYS A 92 19.33 5.03 -16.39
N ALA A 93 19.53 4.12 -15.43
CA ALA A 93 20.43 2.98 -15.61
C ALA A 93 19.98 2.05 -16.73
N ARG A 94 18.69 1.77 -16.83
CA ARG A 94 18.09 0.99 -17.92
C ARG A 94 18.28 1.66 -19.29
N SER A 95 18.02 2.97 -19.36
CA SER A 95 18.18 3.73 -20.59
C SER A 95 19.62 3.76 -21.07
N PHE A 96 20.55 3.94 -20.14
CA PHE A 96 21.96 3.98 -20.46
C PHE A 96 22.48 2.65 -21.06
N ILE A 97 22.17 1.51 -20.41
CA ILE A 97 22.60 0.20 -20.96
C ILE A 97 21.94 -0.09 -22.32
N LEU A 98 20.66 0.26 -22.49
CA LEU A 98 20.00 0.07 -23.77
C LEU A 98 20.63 0.92 -24.87
N ALA A 99 21.05 2.14 -24.56
CA ALA A 99 21.75 3.02 -25.50
C ALA A 99 23.11 2.46 -25.89
N GLU A 100 23.91 2.01 -24.90
CA GLU A 100 25.21 1.38 -25.15
C GLU A 100 25.06 0.13 -26.02
N PHE A 101 24.07 -0.71 -25.73
CA PHE A 101 23.77 -1.89 -26.54
C PHE A 101 23.39 -1.53 -27.99
N ALA A 102 22.52 -0.53 -28.17
CA ALA A 102 22.09 -0.10 -29.48
C ALA A 102 23.26 0.44 -30.33
N ALA A 103 24.09 1.28 -29.72
CA ALA A 103 25.27 1.84 -30.36
C ALA A 103 26.31 0.75 -30.69
N SER A 104 26.52 -0.21 -29.78
CA SER A 104 27.44 -1.35 -29.99
C SER A 104 27.01 -2.27 -31.11
N VAL A 105 25.71 -2.63 -31.18
CA VAL A 105 25.17 -3.48 -32.27
C VAL A 105 25.29 -2.79 -33.61
N GLU A 106 24.91 -1.51 -33.70
CA GLU A 106 24.98 -0.75 -34.96
C GLU A 106 26.41 -0.68 -35.44
N TRP A 107 27.36 -0.30 -34.56
CA TRP A 107 28.73 -0.12 -34.94
C TRP A 107 29.45 -1.45 -35.30
N GLN A 108 29.12 -2.52 -34.64
CA GLN A 108 29.60 -3.86 -34.98
C GLN A 108 29.15 -4.26 -36.40
N LEU A 109 27.88 -4.05 -36.72
CA LEU A 109 27.35 -4.31 -38.05
C LEU A 109 27.96 -3.37 -39.11
N HIS A 110 28.10 -2.11 -38.75
CA HIS A 110 28.75 -1.09 -39.60
C HIS A 110 30.18 -1.54 -40.00
N CYS A 111 31.01 -1.81 -39.00
CA CYS A 111 32.37 -2.27 -39.26
C CYS A 111 32.42 -3.59 -40.05
N THR A 112 31.53 -4.55 -39.77
CA THR A 112 31.49 -5.83 -40.49
C THR A 112 31.12 -5.66 -41.98
N ILE A 113 30.15 -4.82 -42.26
CA ILE A 113 29.65 -4.60 -43.66
C ILE A 113 30.60 -3.70 -44.42
N PHE A 114 31.01 -2.56 -43.87
CA PHE A 114 31.73 -1.55 -44.62
C PHE A 114 33.23 -1.84 -44.77
N LEU A 115 33.85 -2.52 -43.82
CA LEU A 115 35.24 -2.97 -43.98
C LEU A 115 35.41 -4.07 -45.01
N GLN A 116 34.36 -4.88 -45.26
CA GLN A 116 34.41 -5.98 -46.23
C GLN A 116 33.95 -5.54 -47.63
N HIS A 117 32.97 -4.65 -47.74
CA HIS A 117 32.30 -4.37 -49.02
C HIS A 117 32.44 -2.92 -49.50
N GLY A 118 32.96 -2.03 -48.66
CA GLY A 118 32.96 -0.59 -48.96
C GLY A 118 31.53 -0.02 -48.97
N GLY A 119 31.33 1.18 -48.55
CA GLY A 119 30.01 1.83 -48.57
C GLY A 119 30.14 3.33 -48.43
N GLY A 120 29.20 4.05 -49.01
CA GLY A 120 29.10 5.50 -48.86
C GLY A 120 28.28 5.93 -47.66
N GLU A 121 28.40 7.20 -47.26
CA GLU A 121 27.65 7.81 -46.15
C GLU A 121 26.12 7.52 -46.15
N PRO A 122 25.41 7.50 -47.31
CA PRO A 122 23.99 7.21 -47.34
C PRO A 122 23.63 5.79 -46.84
N MET A 123 24.52 4.81 -47.15
CA MET A 123 24.32 3.43 -46.68
C MET A 123 24.57 3.31 -45.18
N ALA A 124 25.53 4.04 -44.64
CA ALA A 124 25.79 4.11 -43.21
C ALA A 124 24.58 4.66 -42.43
N LEU A 125 24.00 5.77 -42.91
CA LEU A 125 22.80 6.35 -42.32
C LEU A 125 21.59 5.40 -42.44
N PHE A 126 21.44 4.70 -43.56
CA PHE A 126 20.38 3.70 -43.72
C PHE A 126 20.52 2.55 -42.69
N LEU A 127 21.74 2.05 -42.49
CA LEU A 127 22.02 0.99 -41.50
C LEU A 127 21.70 1.46 -40.09
N LEU A 128 22.11 2.68 -39.71
CA LEU A 128 21.79 3.29 -38.41
C LEU A 128 20.28 3.35 -38.19
N LEU A 129 19.53 3.89 -39.14
CA LEU A 129 18.08 4.02 -39.05
C LEU A 129 17.40 2.63 -38.94
N LEU A 130 17.89 1.65 -39.70
CA LEU A 130 17.35 0.28 -39.67
C LEU A 130 17.56 -0.37 -38.31
N VAL A 131 18.78 -0.32 -37.75
CA VAL A 131 19.13 -0.97 -36.48
C VAL A 131 18.41 -0.28 -35.33
N TYR A 132 18.45 1.07 -35.29
CA TYR A 132 17.81 1.80 -34.18
C TYR A 132 16.30 1.69 -34.25
N SER A 133 15.66 1.82 -35.41
CA SER A 133 14.21 1.64 -35.50
C SER A 133 13.76 0.23 -35.14
N GLY A 134 14.54 -0.78 -35.54
CA GLY A 134 14.27 -2.18 -35.19
C GLY A 134 14.39 -2.42 -33.69
N LEU A 135 15.51 -2.05 -33.09
CA LEU A 135 15.80 -2.31 -31.68
C LEU A 135 14.89 -1.52 -30.72
N PHE A 136 14.80 -0.19 -30.92
CA PHE A 136 13.92 0.63 -30.10
C PHE A 136 12.44 0.34 -30.37
N GLY A 137 12.06 -0.06 -31.61
CA GLY A 137 10.72 -0.51 -31.93
C GLY A 137 10.31 -1.78 -31.21
N VAL A 138 11.22 -2.76 -31.13
CA VAL A 138 11.01 -4.00 -30.34
C VAL A 138 10.86 -3.66 -28.85
N MET A 139 11.76 -2.87 -28.31
CA MET A 139 11.70 -2.47 -26.91
C MET A 139 10.43 -1.68 -26.57
N TYR A 140 10.03 -0.75 -27.44
CA TYR A 140 8.77 -0.03 -27.30
C TYR A 140 7.56 -0.97 -27.33
N GLY A 141 7.56 -1.94 -28.23
CA GLY A 141 6.50 -2.95 -28.32
C GLY A 141 6.41 -3.84 -27.08
N LEU A 142 7.56 -4.18 -26.49
CA LEU A 142 7.62 -4.94 -25.24
C LEU A 142 7.07 -4.10 -24.06
N GLU A 143 7.51 -2.87 -23.90
CA GLU A 143 7.05 -1.99 -22.83
C GLU A 143 5.54 -1.67 -22.94
N ARG A 144 5.04 -1.40 -24.16
CA ARG A 144 3.63 -1.05 -24.39
C ARG A 144 2.65 -2.20 -24.13
N LYS A 145 3.04 -3.44 -24.41
CA LYS A 145 2.16 -4.62 -24.24
C LYS A 145 1.97 -5.02 -22.79
N ARG A 146 2.75 -4.48 -21.89
CA ARG A 146 2.77 -4.88 -20.48
C ARG A 146 1.77 -4.07 -19.68
N PRO A 147 0.95 -4.69 -18.83
CA PRO A 147 0.05 -3.96 -17.96
C PRO A 147 0.85 -3.06 -17.01
N HIS A 148 0.49 -1.80 -16.93
CA HIS A 148 1.07 -0.90 -15.94
C HIS A 148 0.28 -1.04 -14.64
N PRO A 149 0.94 -1.23 -13.49
CA PRO A 149 0.26 -1.12 -12.20
C PRO A 149 -0.36 0.28 -12.08
N THR A 150 -1.55 0.37 -11.50
CA THR A 150 -2.28 1.64 -11.34
C THR A 150 -1.60 2.59 -10.34
N GLY A 151 -0.63 2.08 -9.56
CA GLY A 151 0.20 2.82 -8.62
C GLY A 151 1.63 3.05 -9.11
N HIS A 152 2.39 3.84 -8.35
CA HIS A 152 3.83 3.98 -8.56
C HIS A 152 4.52 2.63 -8.43
N LEU A 153 5.47 2.34 -9.32
CA LEU A 153 6.37 1.21 -9.18
C LEU A 153 7.33 1.55 -8.02
N ASP A 154 7.10 0.98 -6.87
CA ASP A 154 7.89 1.25 -5.66
C ASP A 154 9.29 0.60 -5.80
N VAL A 155 10.21 1.34 -6.43
CA VAL A 155 11.58 0.91 -6.61
C VAL A 155 12.31 1.00 -5.27
N SER A 156 12.72 -0.15 -4.73
CA SER A 156 13.49 -0.20 -3.49
C SER A 156 14.90 0.37 -3.64
N ASN A 157 15.51 0.84 -2.54
CA ASN A 157 16.90 1.28 -2.53
C ASN A 157 17.85 0.21 -3.10
N THR A 158 17.57 -1.06 -2.83
CA THR A 158 18.37 -2.19 -3.30
C THR A 158 18.26 -2.37 -4.80
N ALA A 159 17.04 -2.30 -5.37
CA ALA A 159 16.83 -2.44 -6.80
C ALA A 159 17.49 -1.30 -7.60
N ALA A 160 17.33 -0.04 -7.14
CA ALA A 160 18.01 1.09 -7.76
C ALA A 160 19.53 0.97 -7.69
N LEU A 161 20.08 0.55 -6.54
CA LEU A 161 21.51 0.32 -6.40
C LEU A 161 22.02 -0.78 -7.33
N VAL A 162 21.31 -1.91 -7.40
CA VAL A 162 21.68 -3.03 -8.29
C VAL A 162 21.67 -2.58 -9.74
N ALA A 163 20.64 -1.85 -10.19
CA ALA A 163 20.57 -1.35 -11.57
C ALA A 163 21.74 -0.40 -11.90
N VAL A 164 22.07 0.54 -11.00
CA VAL A 164 23.17 1.47 -11.20
C VAL A 164 24.52 0.75 -11.19
N VAL A 165 24.74 -0.20 -10.27
CA VAL A 165 25.97 -1.00 -10.21
C VAL A 165 26.10 -1.88 -11.46
N MET A 166 25.03 -2.48 -11.93
CA MET A 166 24.99 -3.27 -13.16
C MET A 166 25.33 -2.40 -14.37
N ALA A 167 24.73 -1.20 -14.48
CA ALA A 167 25.03 -0.25 -15.55
C ALA A 167 26.51 0.15 -15.54
N ALA A 168 27.03 0.53 -14.38
CA ALA A 168 28.43 0.91 -14.21
C ALA A 168 29.38 -0.25 -14.53
N THR A 169 29.05 -1.47 -14.11
CA THR A 169 29.87 -2.68 -14.37
C THR A 169 29.85 -3.04 -15.84
N ALA A 170 28.68 -3.05 -16.50
CA ALA A 170 28.58 -3.31 -17.93
C ALA A 170 29.40 -2.28 -18.72
N PHE A 171 29.26 -1.00 -18.40
CA PHE A 171 30.03 0.07 -19.02
C PHE A 171 31.55 -0.11 -18.81
N ALA A 172 31.99 -0.41 -17.59
CA ALA A 172 33.41 -0.62 -17.28
C ALA A 172 33.99 -1.81 -18.07
N VAL A 173 33.28 -2.94 -18.08
CA VAL A 173 33.73 -4.15 -18.80
C VAL A 173 33.69 -3.96 -20.30
N SER A 174 32.64 -3.33 -20.86
CA SER A 174 32.51 -3.02 -22.28
C SER A 174 33.64 -2.15 -22.78
N ASN A 175 34.13 -1.24 -21.96
CA ASN A 175 35.16 -0.26 -22.34
C ASN A 175 36.57 -0.59 -21.86
N LEU A 176 36.75 -1.67 -21.09
CA LEU A 176 38.08 -2.03 -20.52
C LEU A 176 39.17 -2.21 -21.60
N ASN A 177 38.82 -2.78 -22.75
CA ASN A 177 39.76 -3.01 -23.84
C ASN A 177 40.10 -1.74 -24.61
N PHE A 178 39.23 -0.74 -24.63
CA PHE A 178 39.56 0.58 -25.17
C PHE A 178 40.61 1.31 -24.36
N LEU A 179 40.66 1.09 -23.05
CA LEU A 179 41.69 1.63 -22.15
C LEU A 179 43.09 1.03 -22.45
N ASN A 180 43.11 -0.19 -22.98
CA ASN A 180 44.35 -0.89 -23.34
C ASN A 180 44.89 -0.61 -24.76
N GLY A 181 44.14 0.20 -25.57
CA GLY A 181 44.61 0.70 -26.87
C GLY A 181 44.47 -0.25 -28.05
N GLU A 182 43.90 -1.44 -27.89
CA GLU A 182 43.69 -2.40 -29.00
C GLU A 182 42.20 -2.49 -29.37
N VAL A 183 41.80 -1.77 -30.45
CA VAL A 183 40.43 -1.83 -30.99
C VAL A 183 40.39 -2.88 -32.10
N THR A 184 39.92 -4.07 -31.75
CA THR A 184 39.74 -5.21 -32.67
C THR A 184 38.27 -5.59 -32.77
N MET A 185 37.87 -6.36 -33.82
CA MET A 185 36.50 -6.89 -33.93
C MET A 185 36.08 -7.73 -32.71
N SER A 186 37.02 -8.45 -32.11
CA SER A 186 36.75 -9.22 -30.87
C SER A 186 36.30 -8.34 -29.71
N VAL A 187 36.84 -7.12 -29.62
CA VAL A 187 36.46 -6.13 -28.60
C VAL A 187 35.01 -5.70 -28.80
N PHE A 188 34.58 -5.44 -30.01
CA PHE A 188 33.17 -5.11 -30.31
C PHE A 188 32.25 -6.27 -30.00
N TYR A 189 32.60 -7.52 -30.29
CA TYR A 189 31.79 -8.69 -29.95
C TYR A 189 31.60 -8.82 -28.42
N ILE A 190 32.67 -8.65 -27.64
CA ILE A 190 32.60 -8.71 -26.20
C ILE A 190 31.72 -7.57 -25.66
N ARG A 191 31.92 -6.35 -26.13
CA ARG A 191 31.14 -5.16 -25.75
C ARG A 191 29.65 -5.40 -26.00
N THR A 192 29.29 -5.74 -27.21
CA THR A 192 27.90 -6.00 -27.61
C THR A 192 27.27 -7.12 -26.75
N LEU A 193 28.02 -8.17 -26.45
CA LEU A 193 27.54 -9.28 -25.63
C LEU A 193 27.32 -8.84 -24.17
N VAL A 194 28.23 -8.07 -23.60
CA VAL A 194 28.11 -7.56 -22.23
C VAL A 194 26.92 -6.61 -22.10
N ASP A 195 26.80 -5.68 -23.05
CA ASP A 195 25.68 -4.72 -23.07
C ASP A 195 24.33 -5.43 -23.25
N PHE A 196 24.27 -6.45 -24.12
CA PHE A 196 23.09 -7.32 -24.30
C PHE A 196 22.71 -8.05 -23.00
N CYS A 197 23.68 -8.64 -22.31
CA CYS A 197 23.44 -9.29 -21.02
C CYS A 197 22.92 -8.29 -19.98
N GLY A 198 23.46 -7.07 -19.96
CA GLY A 198 22.98 -5.99 -19.10
C GLY A 198 21.51 -5.62 -19.38
N VAL A 199 21.15 -5.46 -20.65
CA VAL A 199 19.74 -5.21 -21.07
C VAL A 199 18.83 -6.35 -20.62
N LEU A 200 19.23 -7.61 -20.81
CA LEU A 200 18.44 -8.78 -20.42
C LEU A 200 18.23 -8.81 -18.91
N ILE A 201 19.30 -8.66 -18.12
CA ILE A 201 19.23 -8.72 -16.65
C ILE A 201 18.30 -7.62 -16.11
N LEU A 202 18.49 -6.37 -16.55
CA LEU A 202 17.65 -5.27 -16.10
C LEU A 202 16.20 -5.38 -16.59
N THR A 203 15.97 -6.02 -17.75
CA THR A 203 14.62 -6.30 -18.22
C THR A 203 13.93 -7.35 -17.35
N VAL A 204 14.63 -8.43 -16.97
CA VAL A 204 14.09 -9.46 -16.09
C VAL A 204 13.83 -8.91 -14.69
N GLU A 205 14.77 -8.14 -14.14
CA GLU A 205 14.60 -7.47 -12.84
C GLU A 205 13.38 -6.55 -12.84
N HIS A 206 13.20 -5.75 -13.90
CA HIS A 206 12.05 -4.89 -14.04
C HIS A 206 10.73 -5.66 -14.08
N GLU A 207 10.68 -6.81 -14.76
CA GLU A 207 9.50 -7.68 -14.76
C GLU A 207 9.19 -8.21 -13.35
N GLN A 208 10.20 -8.63 -12.60
CA GLN A 208 10.01 -9.08 -11.22
C GLN A 208 9.43 -7.98 -10.34
N LEU A 209 9.96 -6.75 -10.43
CA LEU A 209 9.43 -5.61 -9.68
C LEU A 209 7.97 -5.32 -10.05
N ARG A 210 7.61 -5.46 -11.32
CA ARG A 210 6.23 -5.28 -11.79
C ARG A 210 5.29 -6.37 -11.28
N GLU A 211 5.71 -7.63 -11.35
CA GLU A 211 4.94 -8.75 -10.83
C GLU A 211 4.69 -8.60 -9.33
N GLU A 212 5.70 -8.19 -8.55
CA GLU A 212 5.55 -7.90 -7.14
C GLU A 212 4.56 -6.76 -6.87
N ALA A 213 4.62 -5.68 -7.65
CA ALA A 213 3.69 -4.55 -7.52
C ALA A 213 2.26 -4.97 -7.83
N LEU A 214 2.03 -5.72 -8.91
CA LEU A 214 0.72 -6.26 -9.27
C LEU A 214 0.19 -7.24 -8.22
N HIS A 215 1.05 -8.10 -7.68
CA HIS A 215 0.66 -9.03 -6.62
C HIS A 215 0.25 -8.30 -5.34
N LYS A 216 0.95 -7.25 -4.94
CA LYS A 216 0.58 -6.39 -3.81
C LYS A 216 -0.79 -5.72 -4.05
N GLU A 217 -1.04 -5.22 -5.26
CA GLU A 217 -2.32 -4.60 -5.63
C GLU A 217 -3.48 -5.60 -5.57
N LEU A 218 -3.29 -6.81 -6.13
CA LEU A 218 -4.26 -7.90 -6.09
C LEU A 218 -4.58 -8.32 -4.65
N THR A 219 -3.56 -8.48 -3.80
CA THR A 219 -3.73 -8.86 -2.39
C THR A 219 -4.48 -7.77 -1.60
N ALA A 220 -4.18 -6.49 -1.87
CA ALA A 220 -4.92 -5.38 -1.28
C ALA A 220 -6.39 -5.38 -1.70
N MET A 221 -6.67 -5.63 -2.98
CA MET A 221 -8.04 -5.70 -3.51
C MET A 221 -8.83 -6.87 -2.92
N ASP A 222 -8.21 -8.06 -2.81
CA ASP A 222 -8.80 -9.24 -2.18
C ASP A 222 -9.16 -8.98 -0.71
N SER A 223 -8.29 -8.31 0.03
CA SER A 223 -8.54 -7.92 1.42
C SER A 223 -9.74 -6.96 1.58
N VAL A 224 -9.97 -6.06 0.60
CA VAL A 224 -11.12 -5.16 0.58
C VAL A 224 -12.40 -5.94 0.27
N LEU A 225 -12.37 -6.82 -0.72
CA LEU A 225 -13.51 -7.67 -1.08
C LEU A 225 -13.92 -8.60 0.07
N HIS A 226 -12.94 -9.20 0.75
CA HIS A 226 -13.21 -10.04 1.91
C HIS A 226 -13.91 -9.27 3.03
N ARG A 227 -13.43 -8.06 3.36
CA ARG A 227 -14.10 -7.19 4.35
C ARG A 227 -15.52 -6.80 3.96
N GLN A 228 -15.76 -6.49 2.68
CA GLN A 228 -17.10 -6.19 2.18
C GLN A 228 -18.03 -7.40 2.27
N TYR A 229 -17.52 -8.59 1.95
CA TYR A 229 -18.27 -9.84 2.05
C TYR A 229 -18.66 -10.16 3.50
N GLU A 230 -17.75 -10.01 4.45
CA GLU A 230 -18.03 -10.19 5.88
C GLU A 230 -19.05 -9.18 6.39
N GLN A 231 -18.95 -7.91 5.98
CA GLN A 231 -19.96 -6.90 6.32
C GLN A 231 -21.33 -7.24 5.74
N TYR A 232 -21.40 -7.70 4.49
CA TYR A 232 -22.64 -8.16 3.86
C TYR A 232 -23.25 -9.35 4.61
N LYS A 233 -22.42 -10.33 5.00
CA LYS A 233 -22.86 -11.51 5.74
C LYS A 233 -23.46 -11.12 7.09
N ARG A 234 -22.80 -10.26 7.86
CA ARG A 234 -23.32 -9.73 9.14
C ARG A 234 -24.64 -8.98 8.95
N SER A 235 -24.74 -8.14 7.94
CA SER A 235 -26.00 -7.43 7.61
C SER A 235 -27.12 -8.40 7.29
N LYS A 236 -26.86 -9.44 6.49
CA LYS A 236 -27.83 -10.48 6.14
C LYS A 236 -28.30 -11.28 7.35
N GLU A 237 -27.40 -11.61 8.27
CA GLU A 237 -27.73 -12.28 9.53
C GLU A 237 -28.60 -11.39 10.43
N GLY A 238 -28.26 -10.08 10.52
CA GLY A 238 -29.10 -9.10 11.22
C GLY A 238 -30.53 -9.00 10.66
N ILE A 239 -30.66 -8.96 9.33
CA ILE A 239 -31.98 -8.95 8.70
C ILE A 239 -32.79 -10.24 8.99
N LYS A 240 -32.12 -11.40 8.98
CA LYS A 240 -32.76 -12.67 9.35
C LYS A 240 -33.27 -12.66 10.79
N LEU A 241 -32.47 -12.12 11.71
CA LEU A 241 -32.86 -12.01 13.13
C LEU A 241 -34.10 -11.09 13.29
N ILE A 242 -34.08 -9.92 12.62
CA ILE A 242 -35.22 -8.99 12.63
C ILE A 242 -36.49 -9.65 12.07
N ASN A 243 -36.37 -10.36 10.94
CA ASN A 243 -37.49 -11.05 10.34
C ASN A 243 -38.06 -12.16 11.24
N ARG A 244 -37.18 -12.90 11.95
CA ARG A 244 -37.59 -13.91 12.92
C ARG A 244 -38.36 -13.28 14.08
N ARG A 245 -37.84 -12.21 14.67
CA ARG A 245 -38.52 -11.47 15.74
C ARG A 245 -39.84 -10.86 15.31
N TYR A 246 -39.91 -10.32 14.10
CA TYR A 246 -41.16 -9.83 13.53
C TYR A 246 -42.20 -10.96 13.41
N HIS A 247 -41.78 -12.14 12.99
CA HIS A 247 -42.66 -13.29 12.86
C HIS A 247 -43.18 -13.77 14.24
N GLU A 248 -42.30 -13.86 15.23
CA GLU A 248 -42.63 -14.20 16.62
C GLU A 248 -43.66 -13.21 17.21
N LEU A 249 -43.43 -11.90 17.07
CA LEU A 249 -44.37 -10.88 17.51
C LEU A 249 -45.71 -10.96 16.79
N LYS A 250 -45.73 -11.24 15.50
CA LYS A 250 -46.98 -11.40 14.72
C LYS A 250 -47.80 -12.59 15.22
N VAL A 251 -47.17 -13.70 15.56
CA VAL A 251 -47.83 -14.88 16.12
C VAL A 251 -48.42 -14.54 17.52
N GLN A 252 -47.62 -13.91 18.39
CA GLN A 252 -48.08 -13.51 19.74
C GLN A 252 -49.28 -12.56 19.68
N ILE A 253 -49.30 -11.59 18.78
CA ILE A 253 -50.43 -10.69 18.55
C ILE A 253 -51.66 -11.47 18.06
N ALA A 254 -51.48 -12.45 17.17
CA ALA A 254 -52.57 -13.28 16.66
C ALA A 254 -53.17 -14.15 17.78
N ASP A 255 -52.34 -14.73 18.64
CA ASP A 255 -52.79 -15.54 19.78
C ASP A 255 -53.55 -14.70 20.81
N ILE A 256 -53.09 -13.48 21.12
CA ILE A 256 -53.77 -12.53 22.00
C ILE A 256 -55.17 -12.14 21.43
N ARG A 257 -55.24 -11.93 20.10
CA ARG A 257 -56.52 -11.61 19.44
C ARG A 257 -57.50 -12.77 19.39
N ALA A 258 -56.99 -14.00 19.39
CA ALA A 258 -57.81 -15.21 19.35
C ALA A 258 -58.36 -15.61 20.73
N GLU A 259 -57.74 -15.12 21.82
CA GLU A 259 -58.18 -15.41 23.20
C GLU A 259 -59.53 -14.73 23.49
N ARG A 260 -60.51 -15.52 23.92
CA ARG A 260 -61.90 -15.07 24.21
C ARG A 260 -62.09 -14.63 25.66
N ASP A 261 -61.22 -15.02 26.54
CA ASP A 261 -61.23 -14.65 27.96
C ASP A 261 -60.52 -13.30 28.14
N ARG A 262 -61.29 -12.28 28.49
CA ARG A 262 -60.78 -10.91 28.61
C ARG A 262 -59.70 -10.76 29.69
N ALA A 263 -59.81 -11.51 30.78
CA ALA A 263 -58.80 -11.49 31.87
C ALA A 263 -57.47 -12.11 31.42
N LYS A 264 -57.55 -13.16 30.57
CA LYS A 264 -56.32 -13.77 29.97
C LYS A 264 -55.71 -12.93 28.88
N GLN A 265 -56.54 -12.24 28.10
CA GLN A 265 -56.11 -11.30 27.07
C GLN A 265 -55.38 -10.10 27.67
N ASP A 266 -55.91 -9.50 28.74
CA ASP A 266 -55.29 -8.39 29.46
C ASP A 266 -54.00 -8.84 30.14
N ALA A 267 -53.93 -10.05 30.73
CA ALA A 267 -52.70 -10.61 31.29
C ALA A 267 -51.63 -10.93 30.24
N ALA A 268 -52.02 -11.30 29.03
CA ALA A 268 -51.08 -11.54 27.92
C ALA A 268 -50.56 -10.22 27.34
N LEU A 269 -51.41 -9.19 27.21
CA LEU A 269 -50.99 -7.83 26.85
C LEU A 269 -50.06 -7.23 27.89
N ALA A 270 -50.37 -7.35 29.19
CA ALA A 270 -49.52 -6.87 30.26
C ALA A 270 -48.13 -7.55 30.29
N ARG A 271 -48.10 -8.87 29.97
CA ARG A 271 -46.82 -9.58 29.81
C ARG A 271 -46.03 -9.10 28.59
N MET A 272 -46.72 -8.82 27.48
CA MET A 272 -46.06 -8.27 26.29
C MET A 272 -45.55 -6.84 26.53
N GLU A 273 -46.37 -5.98 27.18
CA GLU A 273 -45.99 -4.64 27.61
C GLU A 273 -44.79 -4.66 28.61
N SER A 274 -44.84 -5.55 29.63
CA SER A 274 -43.73 -5.69 30.57
C SER A 274 -42.47 -6.18 29.89
N GLY A 275 -42.55 -7.07 28.90
CA GLY A 275 -41.43 -7.50 28.05
C GLY A 275 -40.84 -6.36 27.23
N ILE A 276 -41.72 -5.51 26.62
CA ILE A 276 -41.28 -4.32 25.87
C ILE A 276 -40.71 -3.27 26.83
N LEU A 277 -41.33 -3.03 27.98
CA LEU A 277 -40.86 -2.09 28.98
C LEU A 277 -39.56 -2.55 29.62
N GLN A 278 -39.35 -3.85 29.81
CA GLN A 278 -38.08 -4.41 30.30
C GLN A 278 -36.98 -4.19 29.22
N TYR A 279 -37.33 -4.26 27.96
CA TYR A 279 -36.46 -3.93 26.83
C TYR A 279 -36.13 -2.43 26.74
N GLU A 280 -37.11 -1.54 27.04
CA GLU A 280 -36.92 -0.09 27.07
C GLU A 280 -36.29 0.44 28.36
N ALA A 281 -36.43 -0.29 29.47
CA ALA A 281 -36.06 0.20 30.80
C ALA A 281 -34.58 -0.02 31.15
N GLU A 282 -33.89 -0.96 30.51
CA GLU A 282 -32.55 -1.36 30.95
C GLU A 282 -31.44 -0.37 30.67
N ASN A 283 -31.56 0.50 29.65
CA ASN A 283 -30.47 1.44 29.34
C ASN A 283 -30.96 2.77 28.76
N LYS A 284 -31.49 3.66 29.61
CA LYS A 284 -31.74 5.06 29.24
C LYS A 284 -30.58 5.93 29.68
N THR A 285 -29.48 5.90 28.91
CA THR A 285 -28.28 6.68 29.20
C THR A 285 -28.35 8.12 28.69
N GLY A 286 -29.34 8.42 27.85
CA GLY A 286 -29.48 9.71 27.17
C GLY A 286 -28.71 9.83 25.86
N ASN A 287 -28.12 8.73 25.39
CA ASN A 287 -27.50 8.62 24.06
C ASN A 287 -28.05 7.38 23.33
N PRO A 288 -28.81 7.52 22.23
CA PRO A 288 -29.46 6.42 21.54
C PRO A 288 -28.51 5.32 21.05
N VAL A 289 -27.29 5.69 20.66
CA VAL A 289 -26.27 4.74 20.18
C VAL A 289 -25.78 3.88 21.34
N LEU A 290 -25.48 4.52 22.48
CA LEU A 290 -25.04 3.81 23.69
C LEU A 290 -26.15 2.90 24.24
N ASP A 291 -27.40 3.38 24.25
CA ASP A 291 -28.58 2.62 24.68
C ASP A 291 -28.71 1.33 23.85
N THR A 292 -28.65 1.44 22.52
CA THR A 292 -28.73 0.30 21.61
C THR A 292 -27.60 -0.70 21.83
N LEU A 293 -26.36 -0.21 22.00
CA LEU A 293 -25.20 -1.07 22.20
C LEU A 293 -25.26 -1.82 23.52
N LEU A 294 -25.55 -1.12 24.63
CA LEU A 294 -25.62 -1.73 25.95
C LEU A 294 -26.75 -2.76 26.03
N THR A 295 -27.89 -2.46 25.41
CA THR A 295 -29.01 -3.42 25.33
C THR A 295 -28.62 -4.66 24.53
N ALA A 296 -28.02 -4.53 23.36
CA ALA A 296 -27.58 -5.66 22.55
C ALA A 296 -26.55 -6.53 23.30
N LYS A 297 -25.57 -5.90 23.97
CA LYS A 297 -24.55 -6.62 24.73
C LYS A 297 -25.07 -7.26 26.01
N SER A 298 -26.06 -6.65 26.67
CA SER A 298 -26.78 -7.27 27.80
C SER A 298 -27.47 -8.57 27.38
N MET A 299 -28.09 -8.60 26.18
CA MET A 299 -28.68 -9.82 25.64
C MET A 299 -27.66 -10.91 25.34
N ASP A 300 -26.53 -10.54 24.69
CA ASP A 300 -25.45 -11.48 24.44
C ASP A 300 -24.92 -12.10 25.76
N CYS A 301 -24.86 -11.28 26.82
CA CYS A 301 -24.48 -11.71 28.16
C CYS A 301 -25.49 -12.72 28.74
N GLN A 302 -26.79 -12.43 28.63
CA GLN A 302 -27.85 -13.32 29.13
C GLN A 302 -27.82 -14.67 28.42
N GLU A 303 -27.66 -14.70 27.10
CA GLU A 303 -27.55 -15.95 26.34
C GLU A 303 -26.36 -16.82 26.79
N LYS A 304 -25.27 -16.18 27.26
CA LYS A 304 -24.04 -16.84 27.71
C LYS A 304 -23.97 -17.06 29.25
N ASN A 305 -25.06 -16.79 29.97
CA ASN A 305 -25.12 -16.81 31.43
C ASN A 305 -24.04 -15.93 32.08
N ILE A 306 -23.85 -14.72 31.55
CA ILE A 306 -22.96 -13.69 32.07
C ILE A 306 -23.79 -12.63 32.79
N ARG A 307 -23.44 -12.29 34.03
CA ARG A 307 -24.10 -11.20 34.76
C ARG A 307 -23.43 -9.88 34.43
N MET A 308 -24.10 -9.03 33.67
CA MET A 308 -23.62 -7.70 33.32
C MET A 308 -24.30 -6.63 34.16
N THR A 309 -23.55 -5.70 34.72
CA THR A 309 -24.04 -4.51 35.41
C THR A 309 -23.53 -3.28 34.70
N SER A 310 -24.44 -2.37 34.34
CA SER A 310 -24.12 -1.14 33.59
C SER A 310 -24.61 0.11 34.34
N VAL A 311 -23.73 1.12 34.49
CA VAL A 311 -24.07 2.46 34.99
C VAL A 311 -23.51 3.45 33.98
N ALA A 312 -24.37 4.06 33.18
CA ALA A 312 -23.91 4.91 32.08
C ALA A 312 -24.69 6.21 31.97
N ASP A 313 -24.00 7.34 31.83
CA ASP A 313 -24.51 8.63 31.45
C ASP A 313 -23.96 8.98 30.04
N GLY A 314 -24.80 8.83 29.02
CA GLY A 314 -24.43 9.05 27.63
C GLY A 314 -24.63 10.49 27.12
N ARG A 315 -25.20 11.38 27.94
CA ARG A 315 -25.53 12.77 27.52
C ARG A 315 -24.30 13.58 27.10
N ALA A 316 -23.16 13.29 27.69
CA ALA A 316 -21.91 13.96 27.39
C ALA A 316 -21.17 13.41 26.16
N LEU A 317 -21.68 12.37 25.49
CA LEU A 317 -21.03 11.71 24.36
C LEU A 317 -21.30 12.39 22.98
N GLY A 318 -21.96 13.53 22.96
CA GLY A 318 -22.32 14.25 21.73
C GLY A 318 -21.14 14.67 20.84
N PHE A 319 -19.93 14.71 21.39
CA PHE A 319 -18.71 15.00 20.63
C PHE A 319 -18.12 13.79 19.91
N LEU A 320 -18.56 12.57 20.24
CA LEU A 320 -18.15 11.33 19.59
C LEU A 320 -19.11 10.97 18.46
N THR A 321 -18.56 10.50 17.37
CA THR A 321 -19.36 9.93 16.28
C THR A 321 -19.94 8.57 16.67
N THR A 322 -21.04 8.17 16.01
CA THR A 322 -21.62 6.82 16.17
C THR A 322 -20.57 5.71 16.03
N ARG A 323 -19.67 5.84 15.05
CA ARG A 323 -18.59 4.87 14.82
C ARG A 323 -17.63 4.77 16.00
N GLU A 324 -17.24 5.88 16.59
CA GLU A 324 -16.32 5.92 17.73
C GLU A 324 -16.95 5.32 18.98
N ILE A 325 -18.23 5.63 19.27
CA ILE A 325 -18.97 5.01 20.36
C ILE A 325 -19.05 3.50 20.15
N CYS A 326 -19.38 3.05 18.93
CA CYS A 326 -19.42 1.61 18.61
C CYS A 326 -18.04 0.96 18.76
N THR A 327 -16.96 1.62 18.40
CA THR A 327 -15.60 1.09 18.56
C THR A 327 -15.23 0.99 20.03
N ILE A 328 -15.45 2.02 20.84
CA ILE A 328 -15.06 2.02 22.26
C ILE A 328 -15.89 1.00 23.04
N VAL A 329 -17.20 1.11 22.99
CA VAL A 329 -18.11 0.31 23.84
C VAL A 329 -18.24 -1.11 23.29
N GLY A 330 -18.42 -1.24 21.95
CA GLY A 330 -18.58 -2.54 21.29
C GLY A 330 -17.35 -3.43 21.51
N THR A 331 -16.18 -2.95 21.15
CA THR A 331 -14.93 -3.73 21.26
C THR A 331 -14.57 -4.08 22.70
N ALA A 332 -14.74 -3.12 23.64
CA ALA A 332 -14.43 -3.39 25.06
C ALA A 332 -15.36 -4.47 25.66
N LEU A 333 -16.65 -4.41 25.32
CA LEU A 333 -17.64 -5.38 25.78
C LEU A 333 -17.48 -6.73 25.08
N ASP A 334 -17.15 -6.77 23.79
CA ASP A 334 -16.86 -8.02 23.08
C ASP A 334 -15.71 -8.78 23.72
N ASN A 335 -14.61 -8.10 24.04
CA ASN A 335 -13.48 -8.67 24.76
C ASN A 335 -13.87 -9.19 26.15
N ALA A 336 -14.68 -8.42 26.87
CA ALA A 336 -15.15 -8.80 28.20
C ALA A 336 -16.06 -10.05 28.16
N ILE A 337 -16.98 -10.10 27.18
CA ILE A 337 -17.90 -11.23 26.98
C ILE A 337 -17.14 -12.50 26.58
N GLU A 338 -16.16 -12.38 25.67
CA GLU A 338 -15.34 -13.51 25.24
C GLU A 338 -14.52 -14.08 26.40
N SER A 339 -13.88 -13.21 27.19
CA SER A 339 -13.11 -13.60 28.37
C SER A 339 -14.00 -14.28 29.44
N CYS A 340 -15.17 -13.72 29.72
CA CYS A 340 -16.11 -14.30 30.68
C CYS A 340 -16.74 -15.62 30.22
N ALA A 341 -16.99 -15.75 28.89
CA ALA A 341 -17.54 -16.99 28.33
C ALA A 341 -16.58 -18.19 28.49
N ALA A 342 -15.28 -17.94 28.52
CA ALA A 342 -14.25 -18.96 28.79
C ALA A 342 -14.13 -19.36 30.26
N GLU A 343 -14.72 -18.61 31.22
CA GLU A 343 -14.71 -18.95 32.63
C GLU A 343 -15.64 -20.16 32.92
N PRO A 344 -15.13 -21.24 33.51
CA PRO A 344 -15.94 -22.44 33.77
C PRO A 344 -17.07 -22.23 34.77
N ASP A 345 -16.86 -21.37 35.78
CA ASP A 345 -17.80 -21.12 36.85
C ASP A 345 -18.80 -20.01 36.49
N PRO A 346 -20.09 -20.30 36.24
CA PRO A 346 -21.07 -19.29 35.85
C PRO A 346 -21.26 -18.17 36.88
N GLU A 347 -21.05 -18.41 38.16
CA GLU A 347 -21.17 -17.38 39.20
C GLU A 347 -20.06 -16.33 39.15
N LYS A 348 -18.95 -16.65 38.48
CA LYS A 348 -17.82 -15.76 38.26
C LYS A 348 -17.85 -15.05 36.92
N ARG A 349 -18.81 -15.34 36.07
CA ARG A 349 -19.03 -14.62 34.80
C ARG A 349 -19.64 -13.26 35.06
N LEU A 350 -18.79 -12.30 35.40
CA LEU A 350 -19.22 -10.97 35.86
C LEU A 350 -18.59 -9.88 34.96
N ILE A 351 -19.42 -8.98 34.47
CA ILE A 351 -19.01 -7.79 33.73
C ILE A 351 -19.59 -6.55 34.43
N ARG A 352 -18.77 -5.53 34.56
CA ARG A 352 -19.19 -4.20 35.06
C ARG A 352 -18.79 -3.14 34.06
N THR A 353 -19.73 -2.29 33.70
CA THR A 353 -19.51 -1.18 32.75
C THR A 353 -19.95 0.12 33.42
N ALA A 354 -19.10 1.14 33.33
CA ALA A 354 -19.42 2.47 33.75
C ALA A 354 -19.01 3.52 32.70
N VAL A 355 -19.93 4.46 32.41
CA VAL A 355 -19.67 5.63 31.56
C VAL A 355 -20.16 6.85 32.32
N TYR A 356 -19.25 7.76 32.68
CA TYR A 356 -19.60 8.94 33.48
C TYR A 356 -18.65 10.10 33.23
N VAL A 357 -19.08 11.29 33.61
CA VAL A 357 -18.26 12.50 33.54
C VAL A 357 -17.69 12.82 34.90
N GLN A 358 -16.39 13.07 34.94
CA GLN A 358 -15.70 13.51 36.16
C GLN A 358 -14.60 14.51 35.82
N ASN A 359 -14.60 15.67 36.50
CA ASN A 359 -13.57 16.71 36.39
C ASN A 359 -13.29 17.18 34.95
N GLY A 360 -14.33 17.30 34.11
CA GLY A 360 -14.18 17.72 32.72
C GLY A 360 -13.71 16.63 31.77
N PHE A 361 -13.71 15.37 32.19
CA PHE A 361 -13.39 14.22 31.38
C PHE A 361 -14.55 13.25 31.32
N VAL A 362 -14.71 12.58 30.16
CA VAL A 362 -15.54 11.39 30.04
C VAL A 362 -14.68 10.18 30.36
N MET A 363 -15.16 9.36 31.29
CA MET A 363 -14.55 8.11 31.69
C MET A 363 -15.38 6.93 31.20
N PHE A 364 -14.78 6.04 30.42
CA PHE A 364 -15.32 4.71 30.13
C PHE A 364 -14.52 3.70 30.96
N ARG A 365 -15.20 2.82 31.66
CA ARG A 365 -14.60 1.78 32.48
C ARG A 365 -15.34 0.47 32.22
N PHE A 366 -14.58 -0.52 31.76
CA PHE A 366 -15.06 -1.87 31.51
C PHE A 366 -14.24 -2.83 32.37
N GLU A 367 -14.92 -3.66 33.14
CA GLU A 367 -14.30 -4.61 34.02
C GLU A 367 -14.92 -5.98 33.85
N ASN A 368 -14.11 -7.01 33.72
CA ASN A 368 -14.57 -8.39 33.72
C ASN A 368 -13.74 -9.24 34.66
N TYR A 369 -14.37 -10.24 35.25
CA TYR A 369 -13.65 -11.25 36.03
C TYR A 369 -12.77 -12.07 35.10
N CYS A 370 -11.51 -12.28 35.50
CA CYS A 370 -10.51 -13.03 34.75
C CYS A 370 -9.60 -13.76 35.76
N ALA A 371 -9.81 -15.07 35.91
CA ALA A 371 -9.11 -15.86 36.93
C ALA A 371 -7.60 -15.97 36.68
N GLN A 372 -7.19 -16.00 35.41
CA GLN A 372 -5.79 -16.12 35.02
C GLN A 372 -5.12 -14.75 34.90
N PRO A 373 -3.85 -14.61 35.36
CA PRO A 373 -3.09 -13.40 35.16
C PRO A 373 -2.94 -13.10 33.67
N VAL A 374 -3.15 -11.83 33.29
CA VAL A 374 -2.93 -11.35 31.92
C VAL A 374 -1.58 -10.65 31.87
N GLU A 375 -0.65 -11.21 31.10
CA GLU A 375 0.65 -10.58 30.86
C GLU A 375 0.47 -9.40 29.89
N LEU A 376 0.91 -8.22 30.33
CA LEU A 376 0.89 -7.00 29.52
C LEU A 376 2.24 -6.85 28.81
N GLY A 377 2.21 -6.60 27.52
CA GLY A 377 3.40 -6.31 26.71
C GLY A 377 4.02 -4.94 27.04
N ALA A 378 5.12 -4.63 26.41
CA ALA A 378 5.81 -3.34 26.55
C ALA A 378 4.93 -2.13 26.19
N ASP A 379 3.93 -2.33 25.38
CA ASP A 379 2.92 -1.34 24.99
C ASP A 379 1.75 -1.22 25.98
N GLY A 380 1.78 -1.99 27.10
CA GLY A 380 0.72 -2.01 28.11
C GLY A 380 -0.59 -2.67 27.65
N LEU A 381 -0.56 -3.47 26.58
CA LEU A 381 -1.67 -4.28 26.12
C LEU A 381 -1.40 -5.77 26.36
N PRO A 382 -2.42 -6.63 26.38
CA PRO A 382 -2.23 -8.07 26.52
C PRO A 382 -1.29 -8.64 25.44
N ALA A 383 -0.24 -9.36 25.86
CA ALA A 383 0.80 -9.90 24.97
C ALA A 383 0.31 -11.09 24.13
N GLN A 384 -0.65 -11.85 24.63
CA GLN A 384 -1.27 -12.98 23.93
C GLN A 384 -2.79 -12.96 24.15
N SER A 385 -3.52 -12.68 23.11
CA SER A 385 -4.91 -13.10 23.02
C SER A 385 -5.13 -13.61 21.60
N ALA A 386 -5.71 -14.78 21.48
CA ALA A 386 -5.95 -15.44 20.19
C ALA A 386 -6.78 -14.57 19.23
N HIS A 387 -7.48 -13.54 19.73
CA HIS A 387 -8.28 -12.60 18.95
C HIS A 387 -8.34 -11.16 19.49
N GLY A 388 -7.88 -10.86 20.74
CA GLY A 388 -8.18 -9.59 21.44
C GLY A 388 -7.12 -8.48 21.40
N GLY A 389 -5.87 -8.76 21.05
CA GLY A 389 -4.80 -7.75 21.10
C GLY A 389 -4.90 -6.66 20.03
N TYR A 390 -5.46 -6.98 18.87
CA TYR A 390 -5.67 -6.02 17.78
C TYR A 390 -6.84 -5.08 18.05
N ASP A 391 -7.86 -5.55 18.73
CA ASP A 391 -9.08 -4.78 18.97
C ASP A 391 -8.86 -3.66 19.99
N LEU A 392 -8.08 -3.88 21.06
CA LEU A 392 -7.75 -2.85 22.05
C LEU A 392 -6.85 -1.72 21.48
N LYS A 393 -6.08 -1.98 20.41
CA LYS A 393 -5.33 -0.93 19.71
C LYS A 393 -6.26 0.08 19.02
N SER A 394 -7.40 -0.38 18.52
CA SER A 394 -8.40 0.52 17.93
C SER A 394 -9.04 1.44 18.96
N LEU A 395 -9.33 0.95 20.18
CA LEU A 395 -9.78 1.80 21.29
C LEU A 395 -8.76 2.87 21.64
N ARG A 396 -7.49 2.49 21.77
CA ARG A 396 -6.40 3.43 22.06
C ARG A 396 -6.29 4.50 20.99
N SER A 397 -6.39 4.11 19.72
CA SER A 397 -6.36 5.05 18.59
C SER A 397 -7.49 6.07 18.66
N VAL A 398 -8.71 5.65 18.96
CA VAL A 398 -9.85 6.57 19.12
C VAL A 398 -9.65 7.49 20.31
N ALA A 399 -9.18 6.98 21.45
CA ALA A 399 -8.89 7.81 22.62
C ALA A 399 -7.86 8.90 22.29
N GLN A 400 -6.77 8.55 21.60
CA GLN A 400 -5.71 9.46 21.20
C GLN A 400 -6.17 10.53 20.21
N GLN A 401 -7.11 10.23 19.31
CA GLN A 401 -7.70 11.21 18.39
C GLN A 401 -8.46 12.34 19.11
N HIS A 402 -8.91 12.08 20.34
CA HIS A 402 -9.60 13.04 21.19
C HIS A 402 -8.72 13.52 22.38
N ASP A 403 -7.40 13.54 22.21
CA ASP A 403 -6.44 13.92 23.26
C ASP A 403 -6.61 13.14 24.58
N GLY A 404 -7.16 11.96 24.49
CA GLY A 404 -7.43 11.07 25.61
C GLY A 404 -6.37 10.01 25.83
N SER A 405 -6.59 9.17 26.83
CA SER A 405 -5.71 8.07 27.17
C SER A 405 -6.50 6.79 27.43
N MET A 406 -5.83 5.66 27.24
CA MET A 406 -6.36 4.34 27.58
C MET A 406 -5.36 3.59 28.45
N THR A 407 -5.86 2.97 29.50
CA THR A 407 -5.09 2.12 30.42
C THR A 407 -5.75 0.76 30.58
N VAL A 408 -4.91 -0.25 30.72
CA VAL A 408 -5.34 -1.64 30.96
C VAL A 408 -4.65 -2.12 32.23
N HIS A 409 -5.41 -2.74 33.14
CA HIS A 409 -4.90 -3.30 34.38
C HIS A 409 -5.51 -4.67 34.63
N TRP A 410 -4.71 -5.58 35.18
CA TRP A 410 -5.20 -6.81 35.77
C TRP A 410 -4.79 -6.83 37.26
N GLU A 411 -5.79 -6.82 38.12
CA GLU A 411 -5.58 -6.79 39.57
C GLU A 411 -6.74 -7.51 40.28
N ASN A 412 -6.43 -8.28 41.29
CA ASN A 412 -7.44 -8.99 42.12
C ASN A 412 -8.42 -9.85 41.29
N ARG A 413 -7.95 -10.49 40.22
CA ARG A 413 -8.74 -11.27 39.24
C ARG A 413 -9.76 -10.47 38.46
N TRP A 414 -9.55 -9.16 38.34
CA TRP A 414 -10.33 -8.28 37.48
C TRP A 414 -9.45 -7.72 36.37
N PHE A 415 -9.89 -7.90 35.15
CA PHE A 415 -9.32 -7.21 34.00
C PHE A 415 -10.10 -5.93 33.79
N THR A 416 -9.42 -4.82 33.78
CA THR A 416 -10.01 -3.47 33.69
C THR A 416 -9.45 -2.72 32.51
N VAL A 417 -10.32 -2.23 31.64
CA VAL A 417 -10.00 -1.27 30.56
C VAL A 417 -10.61 0.07 30.93
N ARG A 418 -9.79 1.12 30.97
CA ARG A 418 -10.24 2.50 31.23
C ARG A 418 -9.86 3.37 30.04
N VAL A 419 -10.83 4.15 29.55
CA VAL A 419 -10.60 5.17 28.52
C VAL A 419 -11.03 6.51 29.11
N LEU A 420 -10.12 7.48 29.06
CA LEU A 420 -10.31 8.83 29.56
C LEU A 420 -10.18 9.81 28.42
N MET A 421 -11.17 10.64 28.18
CA MET A 421 -11.16 11.67 27.15
C MET A 421 -11.60 13.01 27.69
N PRO A 422 -10.91 14.14 27.37
CA PRO A 422 -11.34 15.46 27.77
C PRO A 422 -12.64 15.83 27.07
N LEU A 423 -13.56 16.48 27.79
CA LEU A 423 -14.73 17.10 27.18
C LEU A 423 -14.28 18.30 26.36
N PRO A 424 -14.80 18.51 25.13
CA PRO A 424 -14.57 19.70 24.39
C PRO A 424 -15.00 20.93 25.22
N LYS A 425 -14.16 21.95 25.32
CA LYS A 425 -14.56 23.20 25.94
C LYS A 425 -15.71 23.78 25.12
N GLU A 426 -16.86 24.01 25.75
CA GLU A 426 -17.93 24.78 25.13
C GLU A 426 -17.36 26.10 24.61
N LYS A 427 -17.51 26.34 23.32
CA LYS A 427 -17.13 27.59 22.65
C LYS A 427 -18.22 28.62 22.88
#